data_3542e6640741d34c7dc46a0c503b4977
#
_entry.id   3542e6640741d34c7dc46a0c503b4977
#
_cell.length_a   1.000
_cell.length_b   1.000
_cell.length_c   1.000
_cell.angle_alpha   90.00
_cell.angle_beta   90.00
_cell.angle_gamma   90.00
#
_symmetry.space_group_name_H-M   'P 1'
#
loop_
_entity.id
_entity.type
_entity.pdbx_description
1 polymer ?
#
loop_
_entity_poly.entity_id
_entity_poly.type
_entity_poly.pdbx_seq_one_letter_code
_entity_poly.pdbx_strand_id
1 'polypeptide(L)'
;MAKKVLTTIKLQANAGQASPAPPVGPALGQHGINIMEFCKAFNAQTQSETGTVIPVVITVYEDRSFTFITKTPPAAVLIRQALRIAKGSGEPNRTKVGTITQEQLREIAERKLPDLNAHDVDQAAKIIAGTARSMGVEVDW
;
A
#
# COMPACT_ATOMS: atom_id res chain seq x y z
N MET A 1 9.37 -22.03 19.88
CA MET A 1 8.96 -20.98 20.80
C MET A 1 8.75 -19.66 20.05
N ALA A 2 7.71 -18.95 20.43
CA ALA A 2 7.47 -17.64 19.83
C ALA A 2 8.54 -16.64 20.30
N LYS A 3 9.14 -15.90 19.37
CA LYS A 3 10.07 -14.84 19.69
C LYS A 3 9.33 -13.62 20.20
N LYS A 4 9.96 -12.90 21.11
CA LYS A 4 9.37 -11.69 21.64
C LYS A 4 9.50 -10.55 20.62
N VAL A 5 8.39 -9.89 20.33
CA VAL A 5 8.35 -8.78 19.39
C VAL A 5 8.95 -7.53 20.02
N LEU A 6 9.98 -6.97 19.39
CA LEU A 6 10.57 -5.71 19.81
C LEU A 6 9.74 -4.54 19.32
N THR A 7 9.43 -4.52 18.03
CA THR A 7 8.64 -3.46 17.41
C THR A 7 8.07 -3.90 16.07
N THR A 8 7.15 -3.11 15.55
CA THR A 8 6.57 -3.31 14.23
C THR A 8 6.81 -2.07 13.39
N ILE A 9 7.29 -2.24 12.17
CA ILE A 9 7.58 -1.15 11.24
C ILE A 9 6.59 -1.25 10.08
N LYS A 10 5.95 -0.14 9.74
CA LYS A 10 5.07 -0.06 8.57
C LYS A 10 5.70 0.89 7.55
N LEU A 11 5.85 0.44 6.31
CA LEU A 11 6.39 1.27 5.26
C LEU A 11 5.80 0.88 3.91
N GLN A 12 6.07 1.68 2.90
CA GLN A 12 5.66 1.42 1.53
C GLN A 12 6.90 1.42 0.65
N ALA A 13 6.99 0.45 -0.26
CA ALA A 13 8.09 0.32 -1.19
C ALA A 13 7.58 -0.08 -2.57
N ASN A 14 8.33 0.29 -3.60
CA ASN A 14 7.99 -0.14 -4.96
C ASN A 14 8.22 -1.63 -5.11
N ALA A 15 7.22 -2.33 -5.62
CA ALA A 15 7.29 -3.78 -5.82
C ALA A 15 8.46 -4.15 -6.73
N GLY A 16 9.25 -5.11 -6.31
CA GLY A 16 10.42 -5.57 -7.06
C GLY A 16 11.59 -4.60 -7.11
N GLN A 17 11.48 -3.44 -6.48
CA GLN A 17 12.48 -2.37 -6.58
C GLN A 17 12.89 -1.79 -5.22
N ALA A 18 12.68 -2.54 -4.14
CA ALA A 18 13.12 -2.09 -2.81
C ALA A 18 14.65 -1.98 -2.77
N SER A 19 15.15 -0.92 -2.17
CA SER A 19 16.58 -0.63 -2.06
C SER A 19 16.90 -0.05 -0.70
N PRO A 20 18.19 -0.01 -0.29
CA PRO A 20 18.59 0.61 0.97
C PRO A 20 18.37 2.12 1.04
N ALA A 21 18.01 2.74 -0.09
CA ALA A 21 17.71 4.17 -0.12
C ALA A 21 16.44 4.49 0.68
N PRO A 22 16.28 5.75 1.16
CA PRO A 22 15.04 6.13 1.84
C PRO A 22 13.79 5.80 1.02
N PRO A 23 12.66 5.39 1.65
CA PRO A 23 12.44 5.34 3.11
C PRO A 23 12.84 4.03 3.79
N VAL A 24 13.28 3.02 3.03
CA VAL A 24 13.53 1.67 3.56
C VAL A 24 14.76 1.63 4.47
N GLY A 25 15.88 2.18 4.02
CA GLY A 25 17.14 2.14 4.74
C GLY A 25 17.06 2.73 6.15
N PRO A 26 16.66 4.00 6.30
CA PRO A 26 16.56 4.62 7.62
C PRO A 26 15.57 3.93 8.54
N ALA A 27 14.43 3.46 8.02
CA ALA A 27 13.41 2.80 8.83
C ALA A 27 13.93 1.50 9.43
N LEU A 28 14.66 0.70 8.65
CA LEU A 28 15.20 -0.58 9.11
C LEU A 28 16.50 -0.42 9.88
N GLY A 29 17.33 0.53 9.48
CA GLY A 29 18.62 0.76 10.12
C GLY A 29 18.51 1.14 11.59
N GLN A 30 17.47 1.88 11.97
CA GLN A 30 17.23 2.27 13.35
C GLN A 30 17.03 1.06 14.27
N HIS A 31 16.56 -0.05 13.73
CA HIS A 31 16.25 -1.27 14.49
C HIS A 31 17.32 -2.36 14.33
N GLY A 32 18.40 -2.06 13.62
CA GLY A 32 19.51 -3.00 13.45
C GLY A 32 19.21 -4.20 12.56
N ILE A 33 18.23 -4.08 11.67
CA ILE A 33 17.83 -5.15 10.76
C ILE A 33 18.76 -5.15 9.54
N ASN A 34 18.99 -6.35 8.97
CA ASN A 34 19.74 -6.47 7.72
C ASN A 34 18.87 -5.97 6.55
N ILE A 35 19.18 -4.76 6.08
CA ILE A 35 18.42 -4.07 5.05
C ILE A 35 18.45 -4.84 3.73
N MET A 36 19.63 -5.37 3.35
CA MET A 36 19.79 -6.10 2.09
C MET A 36 18.99 -7.38 2.06
N GLU A 37 18.94 -8.10 3.18
CA GLU A 37 18.15 -9.33 3.31
C GLU A 37 16.66 -9.03 3.10
N PHE A 38 16.16 -7.96 3.73
CA PHE A 38 14.78 -7.53 3.54
C PHE A 38 14.51 -7.16 2.08
N CYS A 39 15.39 -6.37 1.46
CA CYS A 39 15.21 -5.95 0.08
C CYS A 39 15.15 -7.14 -0.87
N LYS A 40 16.03 -8.12 -0.70
CA LYS A 40 16.01 -9.34 -1.53
C LYS A 40 14.72 -10.12 -1.37
N ALA A 41 14.29 -10.35 -0.13
CA ALA A 41 13.08 -11.12 0.15
C ALA A 41 11.83 -10.40 -0.37
N PHE A 42 11.73 -9.09 -0.14
CA PHE A 42 10.62 -8.28 -0.61
C PHE A 42 10.56 -8.26 -2.14
N ASN A 43 11.70 -8.02 -2.80
CA ASN A 43 11.74 -7.99 -4.25
C ASN A 43 11.34 -9.33 -4.87
N ALA A 44 11.77 -10.44 -4.27
CA ALA A 44 11.39 -11.77 -4.73
C ALA A 44 9.89 -12.01 -4.62
N GLN A 45 9.27 -11.58 -3.52
CA GLN A 45 7.83 -11.76 -3.31
C GLN A 45 6.98 -10.86 -4.19
N THR A 46 7.46 -9.66 -4.51
CA THR A 46 6.68 -8.65 -5.21
C THR A 46 7.06 -8.48 -6.68
N GLN A 47 7.91 -9.36 -7.20
CA GLN A 47 8.40 -9.26 -8.57
C GLN A 47 7.27 -9.25 -9.60
N SER A 48 6.21 -10.01 -9.37
CA SER A 48 5.05 -10.08 -10.26
C SER A 48 4.22 -8.79 -10.28
N GLU A 49 4.41 -7.92 -9.31
CA GLU A 49 3.66 -6.67 -9.16
C GLU A 49 4.55 -5.44 -9.37
N THR A 50 5.67 -5.60 -10.08
CA THR A 50 6.60 -4.52 -10.37
C THR A 50 5.90 -3.30 -10.95
N GLY A 51 6.26 -2.13 -10.46
CA GLY A 51 5.66 -0.85 -10.86
C GLY A 51 4.53 -0.38 -9.96
N THR A 52 4.16 -1.17 -8.95
CA THR A 52 3.11 -0.83 -7.99
C THR A 52 3.73 -0.60 -6.61
N VAL A 53 3.21 0.37 -5.86
CA VAL A 53 3.62 0.58 -4.47
C VAL A 53 2.92 -0.45 -3.60
N ILE A 54 3.70 -1.18 -2.80
CA ILE A 54 3.19 -2.22 -1.90
C ILE A 54 3.45 -1.81 -0.45
N PRO A 55 2.41 -1.71 0.38
CA PRO A 55 2.60 -1.54 1.82
C PRO A 55 3.16 -2.82 2.43
N VAL A 56 4.09 -2.67 3.35
CA VAL A 56 4.66 -3.81 4.05
C VAL A 56 4.66 -3.55 5.56
N VAL A 57 4.35 -4.58 6.34
CA VAL A 57 4.41 -4.54 7.79
C VAL A 57 5.52 -5.50 8.21
N ILE A 58 6.56 -4.96 8.84
CA ILE A 58 7.73 -5.72 9.29
C ILE A 58 7.66 -5.88 10.79
N THR A 59 7.70 -7.11 11.27
CA THR A 59 7.76 -7.40 12.70
C THR A 59 9.21 -7.70 13.08
N VAL A 60 9.78 -6.91 13.99
CA VAL A 60 11.16 -7.04 14.46
C VAL A 60 11.15 -7.75 15.80
N TYR A 61 11.99 -8.75 15.94
CA TYR A 61 12.13 -9.54 17.17
C TYR A 61 13.38 -9.13 17.95
N GLU A 62 13.45 -9.54 19.22
CA GLU A 62 14.54 -9.15 20.12
C GLU A 62 15.93 -9.62 19.64
N ASP A 63 16.00 -10.72 18.91
CA ASP A 63 17.24 -11.25 18.36
C ASP A 63 17.65 -10.58 17.05
N ARG A 64 16.99 -9.49 16.68
CA ARG A 64 17.18 -8.74 15.43
C ARG A 64 16.77 -9.49 14.18
N SER A 65 16.08 -10.61 14.32
CA SER A 65 15.43 -11.24 13.19
C SER A 65 14.14 -10.50 12.88
N PHE A 66 13.59 -10.71 11.70
CA PHE A 66 12.35 -10.06 11.29
C PHE A 66 11.50 -11.01 10.44
N THR A 67 10.21 -10.75 10.46
CA THR A 67 9.28 -11.30 9.48
C THR A 67 8.51 -10.13 8.89
N PHE A 68 8.01 -10.29 7.68
CA PHE A 68 7.21 -9.24 7.07
C PHE A 68 6.04 -9.84 6.30
N ILE A 69 4.98 -9.04 6.19
CA ILE A 69 3.82 -9.35 5.35
C ILE A 69 3.62 -8.20 4.39
N THR A 70 3.28 -8.52 3.15
CA THR A 70 2.91 -7.53 2.16
C THR A 70 1.40 -7.44 2.10
N LYS A 71 0.89 -6.24 1.89
CA LYS A 71 -0.54 -5.99 1.75
C LYS A 71 -0.85 -5.61 0.31
N THR A 72 -2.13 -5.49 -0.01
CA THR A 72 -2.54 -4.99 -1.32
C THR A 72 -2.10 -3.53 -1.48
N PRO A 73 -1.91 -3.05 -2.73
CA PRO A 73 -1.51 -1.66 -2.95
C PRO A 73 -2.47 -0.68 -2.26
N PRO A 74 -1.97 0.51 -1.83
CA PRO A 74 -2.84 1.51 -1.21
C PRO A 74 -3.98 1.91 -2.15
N ALA A 75 -5.15 2.19 -1.58
CA ALA A 75 -6.32 2.58 -2.36
C ALA A 75 -6.04 3.79 -3.26
N ALA A 76 -5.30 4.77 -2.75
CA ALA A 76 -4.93 5.94 -3.53
C ALA A 76 -4.11 5.59 -4.77
N VAL A 77 -3.19 4.63 -4.65
CA VAL A 77 -2.38 4.16 -5.79
C VAL A 77 -3.25 3.46 -6.81
N LEU A 78 -4.17 2.61 -6.38
CA LEU A 78 -5.09 1.90 -7.27
C LEU A 78 -6.01 2.86 -8.02
N ILE A 79 -6.50 3.90 -7.35
CA ILE A 79 -7.34 4.92 -7.97
C ILE A 79 -6.55 5.69 -9.03
N ARG A 80 -5.32 6.09 -8.73
CA ARG A 80 -4.46 6.78 -9.71
C ARG A 80 -4.18 5.91 -10.92
N GLN A 81 -3.93 4.64 -10.74
CA GLN A 81 -3.71 3.70 -11.84
C GLN A 81 -4.96 3.54 -12.70
N ALA A 82 -6.13 3.41 -12.08
CA ALA A 82 -7.40 3.25 -12.80
C ALA A 82 -7.73 4.47 -13.66
N LEU A 83 -7.43 5.67 -13.17
CA LEU A 83 -7.68 6.93 -13.87
C LEU A 83 -6.49 7.41 -14.69
N ARG A 84 -5.35 6.76 -14.58
CA ARG A 84 -4.09 7.13 -15.27
C ARG A 84 -3.63 8.54 -14.94
N ILE A 85 -3.78 8.96 -13.69
CA ILE A 85 -3.32 10.26 -13.20
C ILE A 85 -2.05 10.09 -12.36
N ALA A 86 -1.18 11.10 -12.40
CA ALA A 86 0.10 11.05 -11.69
C ALA A 86 -0.07 11.28 -10.19
N LYS A 87 -0.98 12.15 -9.80
CA LYS A 87 -1.27 12.45 -8.40
C LYS A 87 -2.69 13.00 -8.24
N GLY A 88 -3.18 12.99 -7.00
CA GLY A 88 -4.47 13.59 -6.67
C GLY A 88 -4.41 15.11 -6.62
N SER A 89 -5.55 15.71 -6.32
CA SER A 89 -5.67 17.17 -6.21
C SER A 89 -5.06 17.68 -4.91
N GLY A 90 -4.40 18.83 -4.99
CA GLY A 90 -3.99 19.59 -3.81
C GLY A 90 -5.13 20.31 -3.11
N GLU A 91 -6.23 20.55 -3.83
CA GLU A 91 -7.44 21.19 -3.32
C GLU A 91 -8.67 20.36 -3.69
N PRO A 92 -8.87 19.18 -3.05
CA PRO A 92 -9.90 18.24 -3.49
C PRO A 92 -11.33 18.77 -3.42
N ASN A 93 -11.59 19.77 -2.59
CA ASN A 93 -12.91 20.38 -2.47
C ASN A 93 -13.23 21.29 -3.64
N ARG A 94 -12.24 21.81 -4.33
CA ARG A 94 -12.38 22.82 -5.38
C ARG A 94 -11.97 22.29 -6.75
N THR A 95 -10.79 21.63 -6.81
CA THR A 95 -10.20 21.18 -8.07
C THR A 95 -10.35 19.67 -8.18
N LYS A 96 -11.12 19.21 -9.15
CA LYS A 96 -11.29 17.79 -9.42
C LYS A 96 -10.31 17.35 -10.52
N VAL A 97 -9.71 16.19 -10.36
CA VAL A 97 -8.69 15.67 -11.29
C VAL A 97 -9.20 14.52 -12.15
N GLY A 98 -10.38 14.01 -11.89
CA GLY A 98 -10.98 12.93 -12.67
C GLY A 98 -12.28 12.45 -12.08
N THR A 99 -12.89 11.48 -12.75
CA THR A 99 -14.13 10.84 -12.31
C THR A 99 -13.92 9.32 -12.32
N ILE A 100 -14.29 8.65 -11.24
CA ILE A 100 -14.22 7.20 -11.14
C ILE A 100 -15.63 6.62 -11.24
N THR A 101 -15.80 5.57 -12.07
CA THR A 101 -17.08 4.90 -12.25
C THR A 101 -17.32 3.86 -11.17
N GLN A 102 -18.57 3.48 -10.99
CA GLN A 102 -18.94 2.42 -10.05
C GLN A 102 -18.21 1.10 -10.36
N GLU A 103 -18.07 0.79 -11.64
CA GLU A 103 -17.40 -0.43 -12.09
C GLU A 103 -15.92 -0.43 -11.68
N GLN A 104 -15.22 0.70 -11.89
CA GLN A 104 -13.84 0.86 -11.45
C GLN A 104 -13.70 0.76 -9.93
N LEU A 105 -14.65 1.33 -9.18
CA LEU A 105 -14.67 1.23 -7.72
C LEU A 105 -14.78 -0.22 -7.27
N ARG A 106 -15.63 -1.00 -7.92
CA ARG A 106 -15.81 -2.41 -7.60
C ARG A 106 -14.56 -3.23 -7.87
N GLU A 107 -13.89 -2.99 -8.99
CA GLU A 107 -12.62 -3.67 -9.32
C GLU A 107 -11.55 -3.41 -8.26
N ILE A 108 -11.40 -2.15 -7.86
CA ILE A 108 -10.44 -1.77 -6.82
C ILE A 108 -10.83 -2.40 -5.48
N ALA A 109 -12.14 -2.39 -5.16
CA ALA A 109 -12.66 -2.96 -3.93
C ALA A 109 -12.39 -4.47 -3.84
N GLU A 110 -12.61 -5.20 -4.93
CA GLU A 110 -12.33 -6.64 -4.98
C GLU A 110 -10.86 -6.93 -4.71
N ARG A 111 -9.97 -6.17 -5.32
CA ARG A 111 -8.53 -6.34 -5.14
C ARG A 111 -8.09 -6.05 -3.71
N LYS A 112 -8.71 -5.06 -3.07
CA LYS A 112 -8.34 -4.63 -1.72
C LYS A 112 -9.12 -5.33 -0.61
N LEU A 113 -10.16 -6.07 -0.94
CA LEU A 113 -11.06 -6.70 0.02
C LEU A 113 -10.34 -7.49 1.13
N PRO A 114 -9.26 -8.26 0.85
CA PRO A 114 -8.56 -9.00 1.91
C PRO A 114 -7.99 -8.11 3.02
N ASP A 115 -7.69 -6.85 2.73
CA ASP A 115 -7.12 -5.91 3.70
C ASP A 115 -8.16 -4.99 4.33
N LEU A 116 -9.43 -5.09 3.91
CA LEU A 116 -10.51 -4.25 4.41
C LEU A 116 -11.38 -5.01 5.40
N ASN A 117 -12.01 -4.28 6.30
CA ASN A 117 -12.97 -4.85 7.23
C ASN A 117 -14.40 -4.82 6.68
N ALA A 118 -14.56 -4.67 5.38
CA ALA A 118 -15.85 -4.69 4.72
C ALA A 118 -16.37 -6.13 4.58
N HIS A 119 -17.68 -6.29 4.65
CA HIS A 119 -18.31 -7.60 4.56
C HIS A 119 -18.54 -8.04 3.10
N ASP A 120 -18.67 -7.11 2.19
CA ASP A 120 -18.89 -7.41 0.76
C ASP A 120 -18.24 -6.34 -0.12
N VAL A 121 -18.29 -6.58 -1.44
CA VAL A 121 -17.67 -5.69 -2.44
C VAL A 121 -18.32 -4.31 -2.45
N ASP A 122 -19.64 -4.24 -2.26
CA ASP A 122 -20.34 -2.94 -2.27
C ASP A 122 -19.92 -2.06 -1.08
N GLN A 123 -19.77 -2.65 0.10
CA GLN A 123 -19.27 -1.93 1.26
C GLN A 123 -17.82 -1.50 1.06
N ALA A 124 -16.98 -2.38 0.51
CA ALA A 124 -15.60 -2.04 0.18
C ALA A 124 -15.53 -0.91 -0.85
N ALA A 125 -16.41 -0.91 -1.86
CA ALA A 125 -16.47 0.14 -2.87
C ALA A 125 -16.79 1.50 -2.23
N LYS A 126 -17.63 1.54 -1.22
CA LYS A 126 -17.94 2.79 -0.49
C LYS A 126 -16.70 3.34 0.23
N ILE A 127 -15.89 2.46 0.81
CA ILE A 127 -14.63 2.86 1.46
C ILE A 127 -13.68 3.48 0.42
N ILE A 128 -13.54 2.84 -0.73
CA ILE A 128 -12.70 3.34 -1.83
C ILE A 128 -13.24 4.66 -2.37
N ALA A 129 -14.55 4.79 -2.49
CA ALA A 129 -15.19 6.04 -2.94
C ALA A 129 -14.84 7.22 -2.02
N GLY A 130 -14.82 7.00 -0.69
CA GLY A 130 -14.40 8.01 0.27
C GLY A 130 -12.95 8.45 0.05
N THR A 131 -12.06 7.51 -0.20
CA THR A 131 -10.66 7.80 -0.53
C THR A 131 -10.55 8.61 -1.83
N ALA A 132 -11.32 8.24 -2.85
CA ALA A 132 -11.34 8.96 -4.12
C ALA A 132 -11.76 10.41 -3.94
N ARG A 133 -12.81 10.66 -3.15
CA ARG A 133 -13.26 12.01 -2.86
C ARG A 133 -12.19 12.84 -2.16
N SER A 134 -11.43 12.22 -1.26
CA SER A 134 -10.34 12.90 -0.56
C SER A 134 -9.18 13.26 -1.49
N MET A 135 -9.09 12.62 -2.65
CA MET A 135 -8.08 12.90 -3.67
C MET A 135 -8.53 13.90 -4.71
N GLY A 136 -9.75 14.40 -4.62
CA GLY A 136 -10.32 15.28 -5.64
C GLY A 136 -10.84 14.52 -6.85
N VAL A 137 -11.22 13.27 -6.69
CA VAL A 137 -11.83 12.45 -7.74
C VAL A 137 -13.34 12.40 -7.51
N GLU A 138 -14.11 12.75 -8.54
CA GLU A 138 -15.56 12.63 -8.47
C GLU A 138 -15.97 11.16 -8.57
N VAL A 139 -16.97 10.79 -7.80
CA VAL A 139 -17.48 9.43 -7.78
C VAL A 139 -18.81 9.39 -8.55
N ASP A 140 -18.82 8.62 -9.62
CA ASP A 140 -20.01 8.40 -10.43
C ASP A 140 -20.74 7.15 -9.90
N TRP A 141 -21.61 7.40 -8.91
CA TRP A 141 -22.33 6.33 -8.25
C TRP A 141 -23.73 6.76 -7.86
#